data_00bd928c6e8df196c25476bbd3c0c6b4
#
_entry.id   00bd928c6e8df196c25476bbd3c0c6b4
#
_cell.length_a   1.000
_cell.length_b   1.000
_cell.length_c   1.000
_cell.angle_alpha   90.00
_cell.angle_beta   90.00
_cell.angle_gamma   90.00
#
_symmetry.space_group_name_H-M   'P 1'
#
loop_
_entity.id
_entity.type
_entity.pdbx_description
1 polymer ?
#
loop_
_entity_poly.entity_id
_entity_poly.type
_entity_poly.pdbx_seq_one_letter_code
_entity_poly.pdbx_strand_id
1 'polypeptide(L)'
;MRKTKKLAALMLAGAMAASLAACGGQTASTDTTAAESADGEESKEAEQTADGETYKIGVLQLTQHVALDKTNEGFVAALDDAGIKYEIDQQNAAGEQSACQTIAEKLVNDKDDLIFAIATPAAQAVAGVTDSIPILVSAVTDPAASGLVESNEVPGGNVSGTSDLTPVKEQIDLMQQIIPDVKKVGLLYCSAEANSVLQIDMAKEALDTAGIEYEDYTVSNSNEIPTVVESMVGNVDCVYTPTDNMIAAGMATV
;
A
#
# COMPACT_ATOMS: atom_id res chain seq x y z
N MET A 1 50.56 -4.35 37.67
CA MET A 1 49.99 -4.63 39.02
C MET A 1 48.54 -5.05 38.73
N ARG A 2 48.29 -6.37 38.76
CA ARG A 2 47.58 -7.14 39.79
C ARG A 2 46.25 -6.46 40.19
N LYS A 3 45.06 -7.07 40.01
CA LYS A 3 44.63 -8.38 40.56
C LYS A 3 43.34 -8.87 39.86
N THR A 4 43.37 -10.13 39.53
CA THR A 4 42.33 -11.14 39.35
C THR A 4 41.45 -11.37 40.57
N LYS A 5 40.15 -11.75 40.37
CA LYS A 5 39.34 -12.72 41.18
C LYS A 5 38.07 -12.97 40.35
N LYS A 6 37.79 -14.06 39.74
CA LYS A 6 37.55 -15.51 40.01
C LYS A 6 36.29 -15.79 40.87
N LEU A 7 35.40 -16.59 40.27
CA LEU A 7 34.47 -17.64 40.74
C LEU A 7 33.24 -17.15 41.56
N ALA A 8 32.02 -17.65 41.24
CA ALA A 8 31.63 -19.05 41.46
C ALA A 8 30.32 -19.39 40.72
N ALA A 9 30.25 -20.54 40.17
CA ALA A 9 29.10 -21.26 39.66
C ALA A 9 28.22 -21.79 40.81
N LEU A 10 26.90 -21.85 40.59
CA LEU A 10 26.06 -22.81 41.32
C LEU A 10 24.99 -23.38 40.40
N MET A 11 25.14 -24.64 40.08
CA MET A 11 24.10 -25.50 39.51
C MET A 11 23.05 -25.81 40.58
N LEU A 12 21.76 -25.85 40.18
CA LEU A 12 20.81 -26.75 40.86
C LEU A 12 19.88 -27.38 39.84
N ALA A 13 20.08 -28.67 39.66
CA ALA A 13 19.16 -29.55 38.98
C ALA A 13 18.08 -30.02 39.97
N GLY A 14 16.87 -30.20 39.47
CA GLY A 14 15.79 -30.84 40.24
C GLY A 14 14.70 -31.37 39.31
N ALA A 15 14.79 -32.65 39.05
CA ALA A 15 13.82 -33.46 38.32
C ALA A 15 12.68 -33.96 39.25
N MET A 16 11.65 -34.55 38.59
CA MET A 16 10.62 -35.47 39.11
C MET A 16 9.21 -34.87 39.06
N ALA A 17 8.17 -35.57 38.72
CA ALA A 17 7.96 -36.93 38.20
C ALA A 17 6.49 -37.04 37.76
N ALA A 18 6.24 -38.00 36.96
CA ALA A 18 4.95 -38.42 36.42
C ALA A 18 3.96 -38.89 37.51
N SER A 19 2.66 -38.80 37.22
CA SER A 19 1.66 -39.74 37.77
C SER A 19 0.58 -40.05 36.73
N LEU A 20 0.57 -41.32 36.33
CA LEU A 20 -0.50 -42.05 35.65
C LEU A 20 -1.60 -42.43 36.65
N ALA A 21 -2.84 -42.49 36.19
CA ALA A 21 -3.87 -43.52 36.47
C ALA A 21 -5.15 -43.09 35.77
N ALA A 22 -5.70 -43.71 34.79
CA ALA A 22 -6.21 -45.06 34.53
C ALA A 22 -7.63 -45.30 35.08
N CYS A 23 -8.45 -45.92 34.22
CA CYS A 23 -9.74 -46.56 34.32
C CYS A 23 -10.97 -45.70 34.04
N GLY A 24 -11.89 -46.01 33.14
CA GLY A 24 -12.24 -47.23 32.43
C GLY A 24 -13.77 -47.28 32.33
N GLY A 25 -14.33 -47.70 31.20
CA GLY A 25 -15.77 -48.00 31.13
C GLY A 25 -16.40 -47.80 29.73
N GLN A 26 -16.48 -48.89 29.01
CA GLN A 26 -17.23 -49.20 27.78
C GLN A 26 -18.71 -48.80 27.89
N THR A 27 -19.40 -48.40 26.80
CA THR A 27 -19.98 -49.23 25.74
C THR A 27 -20.75 -48.44 24.70
N ALA A 28 -20.56 -48.89 23.46
CA ALA A 28 -21.52 -49.11 22.35
C ALA A 28 -22.15 -47.95 21.57
N SER A 29 -21.66 -47.89 20.33
CA SER A 29 -22.38 -47.94 19.02
C SER A 29 -23.56 -46.98 18.75
N THR A 30 -23.47 -46.17 17.73
CA THR A 30 -24.01 -46.35 16.37
C THR A 30 -23.71 -45.12 15.49
N ASP A 31 -23.08 -45.43 14.41
CA ASP A 31 -23.26 -44.97 12.99
C ASP A 31 -23.90 -43.58 12.72
N THR A 32 -23.20 -42.73 11.96
CA THR A 32 -23.49 -42.32 10.57
C THR A 32 -22.89 -40.95 10.21
N THR A 33 -22.21 -40.99 9.09
CA THR A 33 -21.94 -39.93 8.09
C THR A 33 -20.92 -38.83 8.35
N ALA A 34 -20.00 -38.87 7.45
CA ALA A 34 -18.93 -37.94 7.11
C ALA A 34 -19.36 -36.47 6.97
N ALA A 35 -18.55 -35.58 7.53
CA ALA A 35 -18.35 -34.23 7.03
C ALA A 35 -16.84 -33.96 7.07
N GLU A 36 -16.29 -33.77 5.93
CA GLU A 36 -14.92 -33.36 5.63
C GLU A 36 -14.60 -32.08 6.40
N SER A 37 -13.63 -32.16 7.28
CA SER A 37 -13.03 -30.99 7.91
C SER A 37 -11.88 -30.53 7.03
N ALA A 38 -12.02 -29.35 6.45
CA ALA A 38 -10.94 -28.63 5.78
C ALA A 38 -9.83 -28.37 6.80
N ASP A 39 -8.66 -28.82 6.43
CA ASP A 39 -7.38 -28.63 7.11
C ASP A 39 -7.07 -27.11 7.11
N GLY A 40 -7.02 -26.53 8.30
CA GLY A 40 -6.56 -25.17 8.49
C GLY A 40 -5.03 -25.19 8.45
N GLU A 41 -4.42 -24.70 7.40
CA GLU A 41 -3.00 -24.38 7.40
C GLU A 41 -2.74 -23.30 8.46
N GLU A 42 -2.14 -23.73 9.54
CA GLU A 42 -1.52 -22.91 10.55
C GLU A 42 -0.43 -22.09 9.89
N SER A 43 -0.71 -20.77 9.69
CA SER A 43 0.33 -19.84 9.28
C SER A 43 1.44 -19.88 10.33
N LYS A 44 2.59 -20.41 9.95
CA LYS A 44 3.78 -20.30 10.77
C LYS A 44 4.09 -18.82 10.96
N GLU A 45 3.93 -18.35 12.20
CA GLU A 45 4.55 -17.11 12.66
C GLU A 45 6.01 -17.11 12.22
N ALA A 46 6.40 -16.07 11.51
CA ALA A 46 7.80 -15.84 11.18
C ALA A 46 8.56 -15.72 12.51
N GLU A 47 9.43 -16.67 12.78
CA GLU A 47 10.35 -16.61 13.90
C GLU A 47 11.15 -15.30 13.78
N GLN A 48 10.97 -14.42 14.75
CA GLN A 48 11.79 -13.25 14.96
C GLN A 48 13.25 -13.68 15.06
N THR A 49 14.05 -13.31 14.09
CA THR A 49 15.50 -13.38 14.19
C THR A 49 15.97 -12.28 15.12
N ALA A 50 15.98 -12.56 16.41
CA ALA A 50 16.55 -11.70 17.42
C ALA A 50 18.07 -11.84 17.42
N ASP A 51 18.73 -11.29 16.40
CA ASP A 51 20.14 -10.90 16.49
C ASP A 51 20.45 -9.80 15.46
N GLY A 52 20.56 -8.66 15.94
CA GLY A 52 21.36 -7.47 15.79
C GLY A 52 21.54 -6.81 14.43
N GLU A 53 20.98 -7.26 13.32
CA GLU A 53 21.15 -6.59 12.03
C GLU A 53 20.28 -5.31 11.95
N THR A 54 20.89 -4.20 11.55
CA THR A 54 20.17 -2.94 11.32
C THR A 54 19.97 -2.76 9.83
N TYR A 55 18.72 -2.68 9.39
CA TYR A 55 18.36 -2.54 7.97
C TYR A 55 18.37 -1.08 7.55
N LYS A 56 18.85 -0.82 6.35
CA LYS A 56 18.72 0.48 5.70
C LYS A 56 17.45 0.51 4.87
N ILE A 57 16.57 1.44 5.18
CA ILE A 57 15.27 1.54 4.51
C ILE A 57 15.15 2.92 3.87
N GLY A 58 15.01 2.94 2.54
CA GLY A 58 14.66 4.13 1.80
C GLY A 58 13.15 4.30 1.73
N VAL A 59 12.67 5.52 1.89
CA VAL A 59 11.27 5.86 1.63
C VAL A 59 11.20 6.93 0.58
N LEU A 60 10.46 6.68 -0.49
CA LEU A 60 10.10 7.68 -1.49
C LEU A 60 8.61 7.92 -1.48
N GLN A 61 8.19 9.08 -0.96
CA GLN A 61 6.83 9.57 -1.01
C GLN A 61 6.66 10.57 -2.13
N LEU A 62 5.62 10.42 -2.97
CA LEU A 62 5.39 11.31 -4.12
C LEU A 62 5.20 12.78 -3.70
N THR A 63 4.30 13.02 -2.75
CA THR A 63 3.96 14.38 -2.27
C THR A 63 3.42 14.33 -0.86
N GLN A 64 3.31 15.51 -0.22
CA GLN A 64 2.69 15.62 1.10
C GLN A 64 1.18 15.86 0.98
N HIS A 65 0.40 14.95 1.48
CA HIS A 65 -0.99 15.13 1.86
C HIS A 65 -1.39 14.06 2.89
N VAL A 66 -2.50 14.30 3.58
CA VAL A 66 -2.90 13.53 4.78
C VAL A 66 -2.87 12.02 4.56
N ALA A 67 -3.33 11.53 3.40
CA ALA A 67 -3.39 10.09 3.14
C ALA A 67 -2.00 9.47 2.99
N LEU A 68 -1.11 10.09 2.19
CA LEU A 68 0.25 9.57 2.00
C LEU A 68 1.10 9.71 3.28
N ASP A 69 0.93 10.79 4.02
CA ASP A 69 1.62 10.98 5.32
C ASP A 69 1.20 9.87 6.30
N LYS A 70 -0.10 9.51 6.35
CA LYS A 70 -0.59 8.40 7.16
C LYS A 70 -0.08 7.04 6.70
N THR A 71 0.10 6.84 5.39
CA THR A 71 0.71 5.62 4.85
C THR A 71 2.15 5.48 5.33
N ASN A 72 2.93 6.55 5.29
CA ASN A 72 4.31 6.57 5.78
C ASN A 72 4.38 6.35 7.31
N GLU A 73 3.57 7.07 8.08
CA GLU A 73 3.47 6.90 9.54
C GLU A 73 3.13 5.45 9.91
N GLY A 74 2.16 4.83 9.19
CA GLY A 74 1.76 3.45 9.42
C GLY A 74 2.86 2.45 9.13
N PHE A 75 3.64 2.66 8.07
CA PHE A 75 4.79 1.83 7.76
C PHE A 75 5.85 1.88 8.87
N VAL A 76 6.23 3.09 9.31
CA VAL A 76 7.20 3.28 10.41
C VAL A 76 6.69 2.63 11.70
N ALA A 77 5.43 2.84 12.04
CA ALA A 77 4.83 2.23 13.23
C ALA A 77 4.85 0.70 13.17
N ALA A 78 4.63 0.10 12.01
CA ALA A 78 4.69 -1.36 11.84
C ALA A 78 6.11 -1.91 12.02
N LEU A 79 7.15 -1.18 11.59
CA LEU A 79 8.54 -1.55 11.84
C LEU A 79 8.87 -1.50 13.34
N ASP A 80 8.41 -0.45 14.03
CA ASP A 80 8.61 -0.27 15.47
C ASP A 80 7.89 -1.37 16.27
N ASP A 81 6.64 -1.67 15.93
CA ASP A 81 5.83 -2.71 16.58
C ASP A 81 6.43 -4.11 16.37
N ALA A 82 7.04 -4.36 15.21
CA ALA A 82 7.74 -5.59 14.90
C ALA A 82 9.13 -5.69 15.55
N GLY A 83 9.61 -4.62 16.20
CA GLY A 83 10.93 -4.57 16.83
C GLY A 83 12.09 -4.66 15.85
N ILE A 84 11.87 -4.28 14.58
CA ILE A 84 12.91 -4.26 13.55
C ILE A 84 13.86 -3.09 13.84
N LYS A 85 15.17 -3.37 13.77
CA LYS A 85 16.17 -2.30 13.86
C LYS A 85 16.44 -1.75 12.47
N TYR A 86 16.31 -0.44 12.30
CA TYR A 86 16.48 0.19 10.99
C TYR A 86 17.12 1.58 11.09
N GLU A 87 17.75 1.97 9.99
CA GLU A 87 18.08 3.36 9.64
C GLU A 87 17.18 3.73 8.46
N ILE A 88 16.41 4.82 8.57
CA ILE A 88 15.44 5.20 7.55
C ILE A 88 15.82 6.53 6.89
N ASP A 89 15.87 6.55 5.55
CA ASP A 89 16.01 7.76 4.74
C ASP A 89 14.67 8.11 4.10
N GLN A 90 13.98 9.10 4.66
CA GLN A 90 12.67 9.54 4.19
C GLN A 90 12.81 10.69 3.20
N GLN A 91 12.38 10.47 1.96
CA GLN A 91 12.45 11.43 0.88
C GLN A 91 11.04 11.76 0.34
N ASN A 92 10.84 13.01 -0.07
CA ASN A 92 9.59 13.48 -0.64
C ASN A 92 9.86 14.20 -1.96
N ALA A 93 9.17 13.80 -3.02
CA ALA A 93 9.36 14.35 -4.36
C ALA A 93 8.57 15.64 -4.62
N ALA A 94 7.77 16.11 -3.65
CA ALA A 94 6.95 17.33 -3.76
C ALA A 94 6.01 17.36 -4.99
N GLY A 95 5.59 16.18 -5.47
CA GLY A 95 4.74 16.03 -6.64
C GLY A 95 5.49 16.03 -7.98
N GLU A 96 6.82 16.17 -7.97
CA GLU A 96 7.61 16.28 -9.18
C GLU A 96 8.14 14.89 -9.62
N GLN A 97 7.73 14.41 -10.81
CA GLN A 97 8.19 13.11 -11.32
C GLN A 97 9.72 13.06 -11.54
N SER A 98 10.32 14.16 -11.97
CA SER A 98 11.77 14.26 -12.11
C SER A 98 12.51 14.13 -10.78
N ALA A 99 11.91 14.62 -9.70
CA ALA A 99 12.44 14.42 -8.36
C ALA A 99 12.30 12.97 -7.90
N CYS A 100 11.18 12.28 -8.24
CA CYS A 100 11.05 10.84 -7.97
C CYS A 100 12.20 10.05 -8.57
N GLN A 101 12.55 10.32 -9.84
CA GLN A 101 13.66 9.65 -10.52
C GLN A 101 15.01 9.89 -9.80
N THR A 102 15.30 11.15 -9.47
CA THR A 102 16.55 11.52 -8.79
C THR A 102 16.66 10.88 -7.40
N ILE A 103 15.55 10.85 -6.66
CA ILE A 103 15.50 10.25 -5.32
C ILE A 103 15.65 8.72 -5.44
N ALA A 104 14.94 8.09 -6.38
CA ALA A 104 15.05 6.66 -6.61
C ALA A 104 16.49 6.22 -6.89
N GLU A 105 17.18 6.94 -7.80
CA GLU A 105 18.61 6.71 -8.09
C GLU A 105 19.48 6.89 -6.84
N LYS A 106 19.19 7.88 -5.99
CA LYS A 106 19.91 8.09 -4.73
C LYS A 106 19.76 6.89 -3.80
N LEU A 107 18.52 6.45 -3.51
CA LEU A 107 18.24 5.33 -2.58
C LEU A 107 18.92 4.03 -3.06
N VAL A 108 18.90 3.77 -4.38
CA VAL A 108 19.60 2.62 -4.96
C VAL A 108 21.13 2.75 -4.78
N ASN A 109 21.70 3.94 -5.00
CA ASN A 109 23.13 4.17 -4.82
C ASN A 109 23.59 4.09 -3.35
N ASP A 110 22.71 4.44 -2.40
CA ASP A 110 22.93 4.32 -0.96
C ASP A 110 22.89 2.86 -0.48
N LYS A 111 22.47 1.94 -1.38
CA LYS A 111 22.36 0.50 -1.14
C LYS A 111 21.43 0.18 0.02
N ASP A 112 20.23 0.73 -0.04
CA ASP A 112 19.18 0.38 0.90
C ASP A 112 18.80 -1.11 0.78
N ASP A 113 18.48 -1.73 1.89
CA ASP A 113 18.06 -3.14 1.94
C ASP A 113 16.60 -3.31 1.49
N LEU A 114 15.80 -2.26 1.61
CA LEU A 114 14.39 -2.17 1.18
C LEU A 114 14.09 -0.73 0.78
N ILE A 115 13.30 -0.55 -0.27
CA ILE A 115 12.72 0.76 -0.61
C ILE A 115 11.19 0.68 -0.48
N PHE A 116 10.63 1.58 0.33
CA PHE A 116 9.18 1.77 0.43
C PHE A 116 8.75 2.93 -0.44
N ALA A 117 7.98 2.65 -1.48
CA ALA A 117 7.49 3.65 -2.43
C ALA A 117 6.00 3.93 -2.21
N ILE A 118 5.66 5.19 -2.00
CA ILE A 118 4.31 5.64 -1.67
C ILE A 118 3.75 6.45 -2.85
N ALA A 119 2.70 5.95 -3.45
CA ALA A 119 2.01 6.36 -4.66
C ALA A 119 2.63 5.81 -5.97
N THR A 120 1.78 5.66 -6.99
CA THR A 120 2.14 5.02 -8.27
C THR A 120 3.35 5.66 -8.96
N PRO A 121 3.46 7.00 -9.11
CA PRO A 121 4.62 7.60 -9.77
C PRO A 121 5.95 7.36 -9.01
N ALA A 122 5.90 7.34 -7.67
CA ALA A 122 7.07 7.02 -6.85
C ALA A 122 7.48 5.56 -7.03
N ALA A 123 6.52 4.63 -7.03
CA ALA A 123 6.76 3.20 -7.25
C ALA A 123 7.35 2.94 -8.64
N GLN A 124 6.81 3.57 -9.69
CA GLN A 124 7.33 3.47 -11.05
C GLN A 124 8.77 3.98 -11.17
N ALA A 125 9.10 5.10 -10.51
CA ALA A 125 10.45 5.64 -10.52
C ALA A 125 11.46 4.68 -9.87
N VAL A 126 11.11 4.07 -8.71
CA VAL A 126 11.99 3.11 -8.04
C VAL A 126 12.13 1.82 -8.86
N ALA A 127 11.02 1.26 -9.33
CA ALA A 127 11.04 0.04 -10.15
C ALA A 127 11.81 0.22 -11.48
N GLY A 128 11.86 1.44 -12.00
CA GLY A 128 12.62 1.78 -13.21
C GLY A 128 14.15 1.79 -13.04
N VAL A 129 14.67 1.79 -11.80
CA VAL A 129 16.11 1.91 -11.52
C VAL A 129 16.71 0.72 -10.78
N THR A 130 15.90 -0.22 -10.31
CA THR A 130 16.40 -1.45 -9.67
C THR A 130 15.46 -2.63 -9.88
N ASP A 131 16.06 -3.80 -10.13
CA ASP A 131 15.40 -5.10 -10.23
C ASP A 131 15.84 -6.06 -9.10
N SER A 132 16.67 -5.59 -8.19
CA SER A 132 17.33 -6.41 -7.18
C SER A 132 17.02 -5.98 -5.74
N ILE A 133 16.88 -4.68 -5.47
CA ILE A 133 16.45 -4.21 -4.15
C ILE A 133 14.95 -4.48 -4.00
N PRO A 134 14.50 -5.14 -2.92
CA PRO A 134 13.08 -5.29 -2.65
C PRO A 134 12.36 -3.93 -2.58
N ILE A 135 11.22 -3.83 -3.26
CA ILE A 135 10.39 -2.63 -3.28
C ILE A 135 9.04 -2.98 -2.68
N LEU A 136 8.69 -2.33 -1.57
CA LEU A 136 7.36 -2.40 -1.01
C LEU A 136 6.57 -1.18 -1.46
N VAL A 137 5.33 -1.38 -1.93
CA VAL A 137 4.49 -0.29 -2.43
C VAL A 137 3.20 -0.17 -1.63
N SER A 138 2.73 1.06 -1.44
CA SER A 138 1.42 1.36 -0.89
C SER A 138 0.86 2.65 -1.52
N ALA A 139 -0.44 2.87 -1.41
CA ALA A 139 -1.13 3.93 -2.15
C ALA A 139 -0.86 3.82 -3.67
N VAL A 140 -0.86 2.60 -4.18
CA VAL A 140 -0.74 2.26 -5.60
C VAL A 140 -2.06 1.64 -6.04
N THR A 141 -2.73 2.26 -7.00
CA THR A 141 -4.09 1.90 -7.39
C THR A 141 -4.15 0.47 -7.95
N ASP A 142 -3.37 0.20 -8.98
CA ASP A 142 -3.26 -1.14 -9.58
C ASP A 142 -1.81 -1.41 -9.99
N PRO A 143 -1.07 -2.18 -9.19
CA PRO A 143 0.33 -2.50 -9.48
C PRO A 143 0.55 -3.18 -10.85
N ALA A 144 -0.36 -4.08 -11.27
CA ALA A 144 -0.24 -4.77 -12.54
C ALA A 144 -0.52 -3.82 -13.71
N ALA A 145 -1.61 -3.05 -13.68
CA ALA A 145 -1.93 -2.06 -14.71
C ALA A 145 -0.88 -0.95 -14.79
N SER A 146 -0.19 -0.66 -13.69
CA SER A 146 0.89 0.32 -13.62
C SER A 146 2.24 -0.22 -14.10
N GLY A 147 2.30 -1.52 -14.50
CA GLY A 147 3.53 -2.16 -14.99
C GLY A 147 4.57 -2.46 -13.92
N LEU A 148 4.17 -2.52 -12.66
CA LEU A 148 5.06 -2.76 -11.51
C LEU A 148 5.24 -4.25 -11.22
N VAL A 149 4.24 -5.07 -11.51
CA VAL A 149 4.20 -6.50 -11.24
C VAL A 149 3.60 -7.25 -12.44
N GLU A 150 3.82 -8.57 -12.53
CA GLU A 150 3.25 -9.40 -13.60
C GLU A 150 1.72 -9.54 -13.45
N SER A 151 1.27 -9.78 -12.23
CA SER A 151 -0.15 -9.72 -11.83
C SER A 151 -0.26 -9.33 -10.36
N ASN A 152 -1.45 -8.87 -9.94
CA ASN A 152 -1.68 -8.50 -8.55
C ASN A 152 -1.67 -9.72 -7.60
N GLU A 153 -1.96 -10.93 -8.10
CA GLU A 153 -1.93 -12.18 -7.34
C GLU A 153 -0.53 -12.79 -7.28
N VAL A 154 0.27 -12.61 -8.37
CA VAL A 154 1.62 -13.16 -8.48
C VAL A 154 2.54 -12.07 -9.01
N PRO A 155 3.17 -11.29 -8.13
CA PRO A 155 4.00 -10.15 -8.52
C PRO A 155 5.15 -10.45 -9.46
N GLY A 156 5.83 -11.60 -9.30
CA GLY A 156 6.84 -12.12 -10.23
C GLY A 156 8.24 -11.51 -10.13
N GLY A 157 8.38 -10.32 -9.57
CA GLY A 157 9.64 -9.56 -9.49
C GLY A 157 10.01 -9.15 -8.07
N ASN A 158 10.76 -8.05 -7.96
CA ASN A 158 11.21 -7.46 -6.69
C ASN A 158 10.21 -6.46 -6.08
N VAL A 159 9.03 -6.28 -6.67
CA VAL A 159 7.97 -5.37 -6.20
C VAL A 159 6.84 -6.18 -5.57
N SER A 160 6.38 -5.76 -4.39
CA SER A 160 5.18 -6.27 -3.72
C SER A 160 4.54 -5.17 -2.89
N GLY A 161 3.31 -5.36 -2.44
CA GLY A 161 2.65 -4.35 -1.60
C GLY A 161 1.13 -4.44 -1.60
N THR A 162 0.47 -3.30 -1.46
CA THR A 162 -0.98 -3.18 -1.35
C THR A 162 -1.56 -2.32 -2.46
N SER A 163 -2.73 -2.73 -2.98
CA SER A 163 -3.54 -1.94 -3.91
C SER A 163 -4.54 -1.08 -3.13
N ASP A 164 -4.81 0.12 -3.62
CA ASP A 164 -5.87 1.02 -3.15
C ASP A 164 -6.95 1.28 -4.20
N LEU A 165 -7.08 0.40 -5.20
CA LEU A 165 -8.10 0.53 -6.23
C LEU A 165 -9.50 0.65 -5.61
N THR A 166 -10.17 1.76 -5.92
CA THR A 166 -11.53 2.03 -5.43
C THR A 166 -12.59 1.44 -6.37
N PRO A 167 -13.79 1.14 -5.86
CA PRO A 167 -14.88 0.60 -6.68
C PRO A 167 -15.53 1.71 -7.52
N VAL A 168 -14.87 2.11 -8.62
CA VAL A 168 -15.24 3.27 -9.45
C VAL A 168 -16.68 3.19 -9.97
N LYS A 169 -17.10 2.01 -10.44
CA LYS A 169 -18.47 1.81 -10.92
C LYS A 169 -19.51 2.12 -9.84
N GLU A 170 -19.30 1.59 -8.65
CA GLU A 170 -20.18 1.81 -7.49
C GLU A 170 -20.19 3.28 -7.05
N GLN A 171 -19.09 4.00 -7.23
CA GLN A 171 -19.04 5.45 -6.97
C GLN A 171 -19.91 6.22 -7.98
N ILE A 172 -19.88 5.86 -9.26
CA ILE A 172 -20.76 6.46 -10.28
C ILE A 172 -22.23 6.08 -10.02
N ASP A 173 -22.51 4.83 -9.64
CA ASP A 173 -23.87 4.42 -9.25
C ASP A 173 -24.38 5.20 -8.03
N LEU A 174 -23.52 5.46 -7.04
CA LEU A 174 -23.85 6.27 -5.87
C LEU A 174 -24.09 7.74 -6.24
N MET A 175 -23.26 8.30 -7.12
CA MET A 175 -23.44 9.66 -7.62
C MET A 175 -24.84 9.86 -8.22
N GLN A 176 -25.33 8.91 -9.02
CA GLN A 176 -26.68 8.96 -9.61
C GLN A 176 -27.78 8.91 -8.54
N GLN A 177 -27.56 8.21 -7.42
CA GLN A 177 -28.52 8.21 -6.30
C GLN A 177 -28.56 9.53 -5.57
N ILE A 178 -27.41 10.21 -5.45
CA ILE A 178 -27.30 11.52 -4.77
C ILE A 178 -27.81 12.64 -5.68
N ILE A 179 -27.55 12.56 -6.99
CA ILE A 179 -27.93 13.56 -8.01
C ILE A 179 -28.73 12.84 -9.11
N PRO A 180 -30.02 12.56 -8.91
CA PRO A 180 -30.80 11.74 -9.85
C PRO A 180 -30.96 12.36 -11.25
N ASP A 181 -30.84 13.69 -11.35
CA ASP A 181 -31.02 14.42 -12.61
C ASP A 181 -29.69 14.84 -13.27
N VAL A 182 -28.56 14.23 -12.83
CA VAL A 182 -27.23 14.50 -13.40
C VAL A 182 -27.22 14.21 -14.90
N LYS A 183 -26.72 15.15 -15.68
CA LYS A 183 -26.63 15.04 -17.14
C LYS A 183 -25.19 15.06 -17.61
N LYS A 184 -24.33 15.83 -16.95
CA LYS A 184 -22.94 15.99 -17.34
C LYS A 184 -22.00 16.03 -16.15
N VAL A 185 -20.99 15.16 -16.17
CA VAL A 185 -19.96 15.02 -15.13
C VAL A 185 -18.65 15.62 -15.62
N GLY A 186 -18.01 16.45 -14.80
CA GLY A 186 -16.62 16.87 -15.01
C GLY A 186 -15.67 15.83 -14.42
N LEU A 187 -14.74 15.34 -15.23
CA LEU A 187 -13.71 14.39 -14.80
C LEU A 187 -12.43 15.17 -14.54
N LEU A 188 -12.14 15.47 -13.24
CA LEU A 188 -10.99 16.26 -12.84
C LEU A 188 -9.85 15.36 -12.37
N TYR A 189 -8.71 15.39 -13.08
CA TYR A 189 -7.58 14.53 -12.75
C TYR A 189 -6.24 15.05 -13.29
N CYS A 190 -5.13 14.53 -12.73
CA CYS A 190 -3.79 14.74 -13.23
C CYS A 190 -3.49 13.75 -14.37
N SER A 191 -3.31 14.27 -15.58
CA SER A 191 -3.03 13.43 -16.77
C SER A 191 -1.64 12.79 -16.75
N ALA A 192 -0.75 13.23 -15.85
CA ALA A 192 0.59 12.66 -15.68
C ALA A 192 0.62 11.46 -14.68
N GLU A 193 -0.49 11.18 -13.99
CA GLU A 193 -0.62 10.06 -13.07
C GLU A 193 -1.34 8.87 -13.75
N ALA A 194 -0.63 7.77 -13.98
CA ALA A 194 -1.20 6.58 -14.63
C ALA A 194 -2.36 5.96 -13.84
N ASN A 195 -2.32 6.01 -12.51
CA ASN A 195 -3.41 5.59 -11.62
C ASN A 195 -4.68 6.41 -11.84
N SER A 196 -4.55 7.70 -12.07
CA SER A 196 -5.69 8.59 -12.31
C SER A 196 -6.31 8.31 -13.68
N VAL A 197 -5.48 8.18 -14.72
CA VAL A 197 -5.94 7.83 -16.07
C VAL A 197 -6.71 6.51 -16.07
N LEU A 198 -6.19 5.46 -15.42
CA LEU A 198 -6.85 4.17 -15.28
C LEU A 198 -8.26 4.29 -14.70
N GLN A 199 -8.40 5.00 -13.57
CA GLN A 199 -9.69 5.15 -12.89
C GLN A 199 -10.66 6.05 -13.68
N ILE A 200 -10.14 7.04 -14.40
CA ILE A 200 -10.95 7.86 -15.30
C ILE A 200 -11.50 7.04 -16.46
N ASP A 201 -10.73 6.15 -17.04
CA ASP A 201 -11.22 5.23 -18.08
C ASP A 201 -12.33 4.32 -17.55
N MET A 202 -12.19 3.78 -16.33
CA MET A 202 -13.25 3.03 -15.64
C MET A 202 -14.50 3.89 -15.37
N ALA A 203 -14.32 5.16 -15.00
CA ALA A 203 -15.43 6.09 -14.77
C ALA A 203 -16.16 6.40 -16.07
N LYS A 204 -15.44 6.61 -17.18
CA LYS A 204 -16.03 6.82 -18.51
C LYS A 204 -16.86 5.61 -18.94
N GLU A 205 -16.36 4.39 -18.78
CA GLU A 205 -17.11 3.17 -19.07
C GLU A 205 -18.43 3.07 -18.27
N ALA A 206 -18.38 3.44 -16.98
CA ALA A 206 -19.57 3.47 -16.13
C ALA A 206 -20.56 4.57 -16.54
N LEU A 207 -20.07 5.76 -16.88
CA LEU A 207 -20.90 6.89 -17.35
C LEU A 207 -21.52 6.61 -18.71
N ASP A 208 -20.78 6.01 -19.66
CA ASP A 208 -21.28 5.57 -20.94
C ASP A 208 -22.41 4.54 -20.78
N THR A 209 -22.24 3.60 -19.86
CA THR A 209 -23.27 2.60 -19.53
C THR A 209 -24.53 3.25 -18.95
N ALA A 210 -24.35 4.31 -18.16
CA ALA A 210 -25.44 5.07 -17.56
C ALA A 210 -26.10 6.09 -18.53
N GLY A 211 -25.48 6.35 -19.70
CA GLY A 211 -25.93 7.37 -20.65
C GLY A 211 -25.76 8.80 -20.16
N ILE A 212 -24.76 9.05 -19.34
CA ILE A 212 -24.44 10.37 -18.75
C ILE A 212 -23.27 10.97 -19.51
N GLU A 213 -23.40 12.23 -19.93
CA GLU A 213 -22.32 12.97 -20.59
C GLU A 213 -21.19 13.27 -19.61
N TYR A 214 -19.97 13.36 -20.12
CA TYR A 214 -18.81 13.77 -19.33
C TYR A 214 -17.86 14.65 -20.15
N GLU A 215 -16.99 15.35 -19.43
CA GLU A 215 -15.92 16.17 -20.03
C GLU A 215 -14.66 16.07 -19.17
N ASP A 216 -13.51 15.86 -19.84
CA ASP A 216 -12.21 15.79 -19.19
C ASP A 216 -11.71 17.18 -18.81
N TYR A 217 -11.30 17.32 -17.56
CA TYR A 217 -10.65 18.51 -17.00
C TYR A 217 -9.32 18.06 -16.37
N THR A 218 -8.23 18.32 -17.09
CA THR A 218 -6.92 17.81 -16.70
C THR A 218 -6.01 18.90 -16.15
N VAL A 219 -5.17 18.50 -15.19
CA VAL A 219 -4.07 19.30 -14.70
C VAL A 219 -2.75 18.53 -14.87
N SER A 220 -1.64 19.27 -14.93
CA SER A 220 -0.28 18.69 -14.92
C SER A 220 0.41 18.95 -13.59
N ASN A 221 -0.06 19.91 -12.81
CA ASN A 221 0.44 20.23 -11.48
C ASN A 221 -0.67 20.95 -10.66
N SER A 222 -0.48 21.05 -9.35
CA SER A 222 -1.46 21.60 -8.43
C SER A 222 -1.77 23.10 -8.64
N ASN A 223 -0.88 23.87 -9.25
CA ASN A 223 -1.11 25.29 -9.50
C ASN A 223 -2.18 25.56 -10.58
N GLU A 224 -2.44 24.57 -11.44
CA GLU A 224 -3.45 24.68 -12.50
C GLU A 224 -4.87 24.43 -11.98
N ILE A 225 -5.03 23.75 -10.83
CA ILE A 225 -6.33 23.33 -10.28
C ILE A 225 -7.32 24.49 -10.19
N PRO A 226 -7.00 25.69 -9.62
CA PRO A 226 -7.99 26.76 -9.50
C PRO A 226 -8.55 27.23 -10.86
N THR A 227 -7.68 27.34 -11.87
CA THR A 227 -8.08 27.78 -13.21
C THR A 227 -8.94 26.74 -13.91
N VAL A 228 -8.59 25.46 -13.78
CA VAL A 228 -9.35 24.34 -14.37
C VAL A 228 -10.72 24.25 -13.69
N VAL A 229 -10.78 24.30 -12.35
CA VAL A 229 -12.05 24.28 -11.60
C VAL A 229 -12.94 25.47 -11.96
N GLU A 230 -12.39 26.69 -12.10
CA GLU A 230 -13.14 27.84 -12.53
C GLU A 230 -13.78 27.62 -13.90
N SER A 231 -13.12 26.93 -14.82
CA SER A 231 -13.67 26.62 -16.15
C SER A 231 -14.80 25.59 -16.12
N MET A 232 -14.93 24.79 -15.04
CA MET A 232 -16.00 23.81 -14.86
C MET A 232 -17.31 24.44 -14.41
N VAL A 233 -17.25 25.61 -13.75
CA VAL A 233 -18.43 26.27 -13.15
C VAL A 233 -19.49 26.57 -14.20
N GLY A 234 -20.68 25.99 -14.00
CA GLY A 234 -21.82 26.12 -14.90
C GLY A 234 -21.77 25.28 -16.17
N ASN A 235 -20.70 24.48 -16.37
CA ASN A 235 -20.53 23.57 -17.51
C ASN A 235 -20.83 22.13 -17.16
N VAL A 236 -20.81 21.75 -15.89
CA VAL A 236 -21.05 20.39 -15.38
C VAL A 236 -21.98 20.43 -14.18
N ASP A 237 -22.68 19.32 -13.92
CA ASP A 237 -23.62 19.20 -12.79
C ASP A 237 -22.89 18.74 -11.51
N CYS A 238 -21.81 17.98 -11.66
CA CYS A 238 -20.94 17.56 -10.57
C CYS A 238 -19.53 17.23 -11.11
N VAL A 239 -18.61 17.04 -10.18
CA VAL A 239 -17.22 16.66 -10.48
C VAL A 239 -16.92 15.29 -9.89
N TYR A 240 -16.31 14.43 -10.68
CA TYR A 240 -15.67 13.20 -10.24
C TYR A 240 -14.15 13.37 -10.26
N THR A 241 -13.49 12.99 -9.19
CA THR A 241 -12.05 12.90 -9.12
C THR A 241 -11.66 11.51 -8.59
N PRO A 242 -10.68 10.83 -9.21
CA PRO A 242 -10.21 9.53 -8.76
C PRO A 242 -9.29 9.65 -7.54
N THR A 243 -8.62 8.56 -7.14
CA THR A 243 -7.49 8.62 -6.21
C THR A 243 -6.29 9.29 -6.89
N ASP A 244 -6.29 10.60 -6.89
CA ASP A 244 -5.35 11.47 -7.58
C ASP A 244 -4.53 12.27 -6.56
N ASN A 245 -3.20 12.13 -6.59
CA ASN A 245 -2.35 12.73 -5.58
C ASN A 245 -2.22 14.25 -5.74
N MET A 246 -2.23 14.74 -7.00
CA MET A 246 -2.19 16.19 -7.27
C MET A 246 -3.46 16.87 -6.83
N ILE A 247 -4.62 16.29 -7.18
CA ILE A 247 -5.92 16.83 -6.76
C ILE A 247 -6.05 16.73 -5.24
N ALA A 248 -5.66 15.63 -4.62
CA ALA A 248 -5.68 15.47 -3.16
C ALA A 248 -4.84 16.55 -2.44
N ALA A 249 -3.65 16.84 -2.95
CA ALA A 249 -2.79 17.90 -2.40
C ALA A 249 -3.40 19.31 -2.57
N GLY A 250 -4.15 19.52 -3.64
CA GLY A 250 -4.83 20.79 -3.96
C GLY A 250 -6.32 20.83 -3.62
N MET A 251 -6.88 19.85 -2.92
CA MET A 251 -8.33 19.69 -2.68
C MET A 251 -9.00 20.91 -2.07
N ALA A 252 -8.30 21.71 -1.29
CA ALA A 252 -8.85 22.93 -0.71
C ALA A 252 -9.21 24.01 -1.76
N THR A 253 -8.76 23.85 -3.00
CA THR A 253 -9.01 24.77 -4.12
C THR A 253 -10.01 24.22 -5.15
N VAL A 254 -10.44 22.98 -4.99
CA VAL A 254 -11.55 22.35 -5.73
C VAL A 254 -12.89 22.69 -5.05
#